data_b72374ab6d193dd1e8e61b4c9fb423b0
#
_entry.id   b72374ab6d193dd1e8e61b4c9fb423b0
#
_cell.length_a   1.000
_cell.length_b   1.000
_cell.length_c   1.000
_cell.angle_alpha   90.00
_cell.angle_beta   90.00
_cell.angle_gamma   90.00
#
_symmetry.space_group_name_H-M   'P 1'
#
loop_
_entity.id
_entity.type
_entity.pdbx_description
1 polymer ?
#
loop_
_entity_poly.entity_id
_entity_poly.type
_entity_poly.pdbx_seq_one_letter_code
_entity_poly.pdbx_strand_id
1 'polypeptide(L)'
;MNKAFKLLGLLFVGHISFAQLDLSTVLEGGVDDAQVFLENYIEPATAGFGYGLNGGWYNTAKTHKRFGVDISVISNASLIPTNKEFFTFNNADYTNIKLTDNSVSSASIPTLLGPFVGAGAENNRPLLNFTFNEGNDDISISAPPGLGLKEDVGYNIIPTATIQAGIGL
;
A
#
# COMPACT_ATOMS: atom_id res chain seq x y z
N MET A 1 3.14 -2.43 -27.13
CA MET A 1 4.21 -2.64 -26.12
C MET A 1 3.71 -3.76 -25.20
N ASN A 2 4.42 -4.90 -25.15
CA ASN A 2 3.92 -6.13 -24.53
C ASN A 2 3.67 -5.95 -23.03
N LYS A 3 2.52 -6.46 -22.54
CA LYS A 3 2.12 -6.44 -21.12
C LYS A 3 3.20 -7.03 -20.20
N ALA A 4 3.96 -8.02 -20.68
CA ALA A 4 5.09 -8.61 -19.97
C ALA A 4 6.25 -7.63 -19.72
N PHE A 5 6.47 -6.66 -20.62
CA PHE A 5 7.51 -5.64 -20.45
C PHE A 5 7.13 -4.60 -19.42
N LYS A 6 5.82 -4.31 -19.28
CA LYS A 6 5.30 -3.44 -18.22
C LYS A 6 5.44 -4.10 -16.84
N LEU A 7 5.22 -5.41 -16.76
CA LEU A 7 5.35 -6.18 -15.52
C LEU A 7 6.82 -6.26 -15.07
N LEU A 8 7.75 -6.43 -16.01
CA LEU A 8 9.20 -6.42 -15.72
C LEU A 8 9.69 -5.03 -15.32
N GLY A 9 9.09 -3.98 -15.90
CA GLY A 9 9.35 -2.59 -15.50
C GLY A 9 8.89 -2.29 -14.07
N LEU A 10 7.80 -2.93 -13.61
CA LEU A 10 7.30 -2.77 -12.24
C LEU A 10 8.25 -3.37 -11.19
N LEU A 11 9.04 -4.37 -11.55
CA LEU A 11 10.09 -4.97 -10.71
C LEU A 11 11.32 -4.05 -10.56
N PHE A 12 11.50 -3.08 -11.46
CA PHE A 12 12.67 -2.19 -11.51
C PHE A 12 12.37 -0.73 -11.16
N VAL A 13 11.10 -0.35 -10.96
CA VAL A 13 10.74 1.04 -10.63
C VAL A 13 11.00 1.30 -9.15
N GLY A 14 12.27 1.48 -8.81
CA GLY A 14 12.72 2.08 -7.55
C GLY A 14 12.54 3.61 -7.49
N HIS A 15 11.62 4.18 -8.25
CA HIS A 15 11.19 5.56 -8.15
C HIS A 15 9.68 5.59 -7.96
N ILE A 16 9.24 5.11 -6.80
CA ILE A 16 7.94 5.54 -6.29
C ILE A 16 8.16 7.01 -5.91
N SER A 17 7.92 7.89 -6.86
CA SER A 17 7.56 9.24 -6.51
C SER A 17 6.27 9.10 -5.72
N PHE A 18 6.37 9.03 -4.40
CA PHE A 18 5.25 9.31 -3.53
C PHE A 18 4.87 10.74 -3.90
N ALA A 19 3.87 10.86 -4.80
CA ALA A 19 3.30 12.14 -5.13
C ALA A 19 2.75 12.69 -3.83
N GLN A 20 3.63 13.43 -3.14
CA GLN A 20 3.34 14.40 -2.11
C GLN A 20 2.11 14.07 -1.24
N LEU A 21 2.14 12.92 -0.57
CA LEU A 21 1.60 12.87 0.76
C LEU A 21 2.51 13.83 1.51
N ASP A 22 2.00 14.96 1.94
CA ASP A 22 2.76 15.78 2.87
C ASP A 22 2.78 15.05 4.21
N LEU A 23 3.64 14.04 4.28
CA LEU A 23 3.79 13.17 5.44
C LEU A 23 4.19 14.01 6.66
N SER A 24 4.82 15.16 6.43
CA SER A 24 5.17 16.09 7.49
C SER A 24 3.91 16.63 8.16
N THR A 25 2.89 17.01 7.39
CA THR A 25 1.62 17.52 7.94
C THR A 25 0.87 16.44 8.72
N VAL A 26 0.87 15.19 8.22
CA VAL A 26 0.26 14.06 8.94
C VAL A 26 1.00 13.78 10.25
N LEU A 27 2.33 13.87 10.26
CA LEU A 27 3.15 13.66 11.46
C LEU A 27 3.00 14.83 12.47
N GLU A 28 2.83 16.06 12.00
CA GLU A 28 2.58 17.22 12.84
C GLU A 28 1.22 17.15 13.56
N GLY A 29 0.20 16.53 12.94
CA GLY A 29 -1.12 16.28 13.53
C GLY A 29 -1.13 15.30 14.70
N GLY A 30 0.01 14.66 14.99
CA GLY A 30 0.18 13.70 16.09
C GLY A 30 0.64 12.35 15.59
N VAL A 31 1.71 11.84 16.17
CA VAL A 31 2.33 10.55 15.77
C VAL A 31 1.35 9.40 15.89
N ASP A 32 0.49 9.41 16.92
CA ASP A 32 -0.46 8.32 17.17
C ASP A 32 -1.53 8.26 16.07
N ASP A 33 -2.12 9.39 15.69
CA ASP A 33 -3.11 9.47 14.61
C ASP A 33 -2.49 9.11 13.24
N ALA A 34 -1.27 9.58 13.00
CA ALA A 34 -0.52 9.27 11.78
C ALA A 34 -0.24 7.77 11.67
N GLN A 35 0.09 7.11 12.78
CA GLN A 35 0.32 5.68 12.81
C GLN A 35 -0.95 4.91 12.45
N VAL A 36 -2.08 5.19 13.11
CA VAL A 36 -3.37 4.54 12.85
C VAL A 36 -3.79 4.73 11.39
N PHE A 37 -3.64 5.95 10.86
CA PHE A 37 -3.97 6.25 9.48
C PHE A 37 -3.09 5.44 8.51
N LEU A 38 -1.77 5.47 8.72
CA LEU A 38 -0.82 4.79 7.86
C LEU A 38 -1.00 3.27 7.89
N GLU A 39 -1.23 2.68 9.06
CA GLU A 39 -1.52 1.25 9.21
C GLU A 39 -2.70 0.83 8.34
N ASN A 40 -3.83 1.54 8.42
CA ASN A 40 -5.01 1.25 7.60
C ASN A 40 -4.75 1.46 6.10
N TYR A 41 -3.98 2.49 5.75
CA TYR A 41 -3.69 2.84 4.36
C TYR A 41 -2.79 1.81 3.67
N ILE A 42 -1.75 1.30 4.36
CA ILE A 42 -0.78 0.36 3.78
C ILE A 42 -1.08 -1.12 4.05
N GLU A 43 -2.02 -1.44 4.97
CA GLU A 43 -2.31 -2.82 5.40
C GLU A 43 -2.46 -3.80 4.24
N PRO A 44 -3.26 -3.52 3.17
CA PRO A 44 -3.42 -4.47 2.09
C PRO A 44 -2.14 -4.75 1.31
N ALA A 45 -1.28 -3.75 1.20
CA ALA A 45 0.00 -3.89 0.50
C ALA A 45 0.99 -4.72 1.33
N THR A 46 1.09 -4.45 2.63
CA THR A 46 1.97 -5.19 3.54
C THR A 46 1.54 -6.64 3.71
N ALA A 47 0.22 -6.87 3.83
CA ALA A 47 -0.34 -8.22 3.88
C ALA A 47 -0.07 -8.98 2.57
N GLY A 48 -0.32 -8.36 1.42
CA GLY A 48 -0.05 -8.95 0.11
C GLY A 48 1.42 -9.29 -0.10
N PHE A 49 2.32 -8.40 0.33
CA PHE A 49 3.75 -8.65 0.29
C PHE A 49 4.15 -9.84 1.20
N GLY A 50 3.63 -9.88 2.43
CA GLY A 50 3.86 -11.00 3.35
C GLY A 50 3.40 -12.35 2.79
N TYR A 51 2.20 -12.40 2.16
CA TYR A 51 1.72 -13.60 1.48
C TYR A 51 2.64 -14.00 0.32
N GLY A 52 3.09 -13.05 -0.48
CA GLY A 52 3.99 -13.30 -1.59
C GLY A 52 5.33 -13.86 -1.14
N LEU A 53 5.91 -13.37 -0.04
CA LEU A 53 7.15 -13.90 0.54
C LEU A 53 7.01 -15.31 1.09
N ASN A 54 5.82 -15.70 1.53
CA ASN A 54 5.54 -17.07 2.00
C ASN A 54 5.30 -18.06 0.86
N GLY A 55 5.20 -17.60 -0.39
CA GLY A 55 5.05 -18.46 -1.55
C GLY A 55 6.37 -19.08 -2.01
N GLY A 56 6.30 -20.30 -2.57
CA GLY A 56 7.41 -20.90 -3.30
C GLY A 56 8.55 -21.51 -2.48
N TRP A 57 8.38 -21.66 -1.17
CA TRP A 57 9.41 -22.27 -0.30
C TRP A 57 9.73 -23.73 -0.66
N TYR A 58 8.76 -24.44 -1.24
CA TYR A 58 8.91 -25.86 -1.62
C TYR A 58 8.61 -26.00 -3.11
N ASN A 59 9.64 -26.30 -3.88
CA ASN A 59 9.51 -26.56 -5.31
C ASN A 59 9.52 -28.07 -5.61
N THR A 60 10.29 -28.86 -4.85
CA THR A 60 10.43 -30.30 -5.06
C THR A 60 10.76 -30.99 -3.75
N ALA A 61 10.27 -32.22 -3.58
CA ALA A 61 10.66 -33.11 -2.49
C ALA A 61 11.97 -33.85 -2.77
N LYS A 62 12.61 -33.64 -3.90
CA LYS A 62 13.85 -34.31 -4.27
C LYS A 62 15.00 -33.77 -3.44
N THR A 63 15.66 -34.67 -2.70
CA THR A 63 16.84 -34.32 -1.90
C THR A 63 18.04 -34.00 -2.82
N HIS A 64 18.84 -33.07 -2.40
CA HIS A 64 20.11 -32.75 -3.05
C HIS A 64 21.11 -33.91 -2.89
N LYS A 65 21.96 -34.10 -3.89
CA LYS A 65 23.13 -34.96 -3.73
C LYS A 65 24.05 -34.30 -2.73
N ARG A 66 24.85 -35.14 -2.03
CA ARG A 66 25.86 -34.64 -1.10
C ARG A 66 26.75 -33.59 -1.78
N PHE A 67 26.90 -32.44 -1.15
CA PHE A 67 27.60 -31.25 -1.69
C PHE A 67 26.97 -30.67 -2.99
N GLY A 68 25.78 -31.13 -3.36
CA GLY A 68 25.03 -30.49 -4.45
C GLY A 68 24.57 -29.08 -4.03
N VAL A 69 24.70 -28.11 -4.91
CA VAL A 69 24.25 -26.74 -4.71
C VAL A 69 23.17 -26.44 -5.73
N ASP A 70 22.09 -25.79 -5.32
CA ASP A 70 21.13 -25.19 -6.23
C ASP A 70 20.87 -23.73 -5.85
N ILE A 71 20.52 -22.94 -6.84
CA ILE A 71 20.06 -21.56 -6.67
C ILE A 71 18.77 -21.43 -7.46
N SER A 72 17.73 -20.99 -6.77
CA SER A 72 16.39 -20.78 -7.38
C SER A 72 15.98 -19.33 -7.25
N VAL A 73 15.39 -18.79 -8.29
CA VAL A 73 14.70 -17.48 -8.28
C VAL A 73 13.21 -17.75 -8.39
N ILE A 74 12.47 -17.34 -7.39
CA ILE A 74 11.02 -17.54 -7.30
C ILE A 74 10.34 -16.19 -7.43
N SER A 75 9.37 -16.11 -8.35
CA SER A 75 8.52 -14.93 -8.49
C SER A 75 7.10 -15.29 -8.14
N ASN A 76 6.51 -14.56 -7.21
CA ASN A 76 5.13 -14.72 -6.77
C ASN A 76 4.35 -13.44 -7.06
N ALA A 77 3.03 -13.56 -7.12
CA ALA A 77 2.13 -12.44 -7.22
C ALA A 77 0.92 -12.69 -6.30
N SER A 78 0.76 -11.86 -5.29
CA SER A 78 -0.39 -11.92 -4.39
C SER A 78 -1.53 -11.08 -4.98
N LEU A 79 -2.68 -11.71 -5.18
CA LEU A 79 -3.89 -11.02 -5.60
C LEU A 79 -4.58 -10.40 -4.38
N ILE A 80 -4.87 -9.12 -4.46
CA ILE A 80 -5.54 -8.38 -3.39
C ILE A 80 -7.03 -8.26 -3.73
N PRO A 81 -7.92 -8.68 -2.82
CA PRO A 81 -9.37 -8.58 -3.05
C PRO A 81 -9.83 -7.12 -3.16
N THR A 82 -10.88 -6.89 -3.94
CA THR A 82 -11.43 -5.54 -4.19
C THR A 82 -12.00 -4.87 -2.95
N ASN A 83 -12.45 -5.64 -1.95
CA ASN A 83 -12.90 -5.11 -0.67
C ASN A 83 -11.77 -4.50 0.18
N LYS A 84 -10.51 -4.65 -0.24
CA LYS A 84 -9.33 -4.05 0.38
C LYS A 84 -8.84 -2.79 -0.36
N GLU A 85 -9.57 -2.34 -1.39
CA GLU A 85 -9.26 -1.09 -2.10
C GLU A 85 -9.54 0.15 -1.25
N PHE A 86 -10.40 0.03 -0.25
CA PHE A 86 -10.80 1.11 0.65
C PHE A 86 -10.76 0.66 2.10
N PHE A 87 -10.52 1.61 3.00
CA PHE A 87 -10.75 1.44 4.43
C PHE A 87 -11.76 2.47 4.94
N THR A 88 -12.39 2.19 6.07
CA THR A 88 -13.32 3.12 6.70
C THR A 88 -12.56 3.99 7.70
N PHE A 89 -12.52 5.27 7.44
CA PHE A 89 -12.04 6.27 8.38
C PHE A 89 -13.18 6.66 9.31
N ASN A 90 -12.99 6.58 10.63
CA ASN A 90 -13.95 7.05 11.62
C ASN A 90 -13.33 8.17 12.45
N ASN A 91 -14.04 9.28 12.61
CA ASN A 91 -13.58 10.37 13.45
C ASN A 91 -13.28 9.96 14.91
N ALA A 92 -13.91 8.90 15.41
CA ALA A 92 -13.71 8.42 16.77
C ALA A 92 -12.34 7.77 17.00
N ASP A 93 -11.71 7.26 15.94
CA ASP A 93 -10.44 6.53 16.01
C ASP A 93 -9.23 7.47 16.04
N TYR A 94 -9.45 8.77 15.83
CA TYR A 94 -8.41 9.79 15.72
C TYR A 94 -8.66 10.92 16.71
N THR A 95 -7.59 11.54 17.20
CA THR A 95 -7.65 12.68 18.13
C THR A 95 -7.63 14.01 17.37
N ASN A 96 -6.63 14.19 16.53
CA ASN A 96 -6.32 15.45 15.85
C ASN A 96 -6.70 15.47 14.36
N ILE A 97 -7.01 14.30 13.79
CA ILE A 97 -7.42 14.16 12.39
C ILE A 97 -8.91 13.90 12.34
N LYS A 98 -9.67 14.76 11.67
CA LYS A 98 -11.13 14.64 11.54
C LYS A 98 -11.55 14.87 10.10
N LEU A 99 -12.72 14.37 9.73
CA LEU A 99 -13.36 14.76 8.48
C LEU A 99 -13.74 16.23 8.54
N THR A 100 -13.49 16.97 7.47
CA THR A 100 -13.86 18.40 7.37
C THR A 100 -15.38 18.59 7.37
N ASP A 101 -16.12 17.61 6.83
CA ASP A 101 -17.57 17.60 6.89
C ASP A 101 -18.05 17.07 8.25
N ASN A 102 -18.46 17.99 9.12
CA ASN A 102 -18.97 17.70 10.46
C ASN A 102 -20.33 16.96 10.46
N SER A 103 -21.00 16.83 9.30
CA SER A 103 -22.27 16.09 9.21
C SER A 103 -22.09 14.59 9.14
N VAL A 104 -20.87 14.11 8.86
CA VAL A 104 -20.52 12.68 8.78
C VAL A 104 -19.46 12.32 9.80
N SER A 105 -19.61 11.16 10.42
CA SER A 105 -18.65 10.63 11.39
C SER A 105 -17.65 9.66 10.79
N SER A 106 -17.89 9.18 9.56
CA SER A 106 -17.04 8.22 8.88
C SER A 106 -17.06 8.43 7.37
N ALA A 107 -15.97 8.07 6.70
CA ALA A 107 -15.84 8.13 5.25
C ALA A 107 -15.00 6.95 4.74
N SER A 108 -15.22 6.58 3.48
CA SER A 108 -14.42 5.58 2.79
C SER A 108 -13.21 6.26 2.14
N ILE A 109 -11.99 5.82 2.50
CA ILE A 109 -10.74 6.36 1.99
C ILE A 109 -10.02 5.25 1.21
N PRO A 110 -9.46 5.55 0.02
CA PRO A 110 -8.65 4.58 -0.71
C PRO A 110 -7.46 4.12 0.12
N THR A 111 -7.17 2.82 0.06
CA THR A 111 -5.89 2.29 0.55
C THR A 111 -4.78 2.54 -0.49
N LEU A 112 -3.55 2.23 -0.16
CA LEU A 112 -2.42 2.30 -1.11
C LEU A 112 -2.71 1.53 -2.41
N LEU A 113 -3.46 0.42 -2.34
CA LEU A 113 -3.87 -0.39 -3.49
C LEU A 113 -5.26 -0.02 -4.05
N GLY A 114 -5.85 1.04 -3.55
CA GLY A 114 -7.10 1.58 -4.07
C GLY A 114 -6.93 2.29 -5.41
N PRO A 115 -8.02 2.87 -5.94
CA PRO A 115 -8.01 3.57 -7.20
C PRO A 115 -7.09 4.80 -7.16
N PHE A 116 -6.44 5.06 -8.29
CA PHE A 116 -5.74 6.31 -8.51
C PHE A 116 -6.74 7.39 -8.90
N VAL A 117 -6.89 8.35 -8.02
CA VAL A 117 -7.70 9.53 -8.29
C VAL A 117 -6.75 10.63 -8.73
N GLY A 118 -6.66 10.86 -10.05
CA GLY A 118 -5.75 11.83 -10.65
C GLY A 118 -5.99 13.28 -10.22
N ALA A 119 -5.06 14.15 -10.58
CA ALA A 119 -5.21 15.60 -10.35
C ALA A 119 -6.50 16.12 -10.99
N GLY A 120 -7.34 16.80 -10.22
CA GLY A 120 -8.68 17.28 -10.62
C GLY A 120 -9.83 16.41 -10.13
N ALA A 121 -9.58 15.23 -9.62
CA ALA A 121 -10.58 14.37 -8.97
C ALA A 121 -10.46 14.39 -7.43
N GLU A 122 -9.72 15.37 -6.89
CA GLU A 122 -9.62 15.60 -5.44
C GLU A 122 -10.99 15.79 -4.79
N ASN A 123 -11.98 16.29 -5.56
CA ASN A 123 -13.34 16.51 -5.09
C ASN A 123 -14.11 15.22 -4.71
N ASN A 124 -13.63 14.05 -5.13
CA ASN A 124 -14.23 12.77 -4.77
C ASN A 124 -13.55 12.07 -3.58
N ARG A 125 -12.49 12.68 -3.03
CA ARG A 125 -11.82 12.17 -1.84
C ARG A 125 -12.26 12.98 -0.62
N PRO A 126 -12.50 12.32 0.53
CA PRO A 126 -12.81 13.04 1.75
C PRO A 126 -11.72 14.05 2.10
N LEU A 127 -12.13 15.23 2.55
CA LEU A 127 -11.23 16.21 3.12
C LEU A 127 -11.00 15.89 4.60
N LEU A 128 -9.75 15.87 4.99
CA LEU A 128 -9.31 15.65 6.36
C LEU A 128 -8.80 16.97 6.93
N ASN A 129 -9.27 17.32 8.12
CA ASN A 129 -8.80 18.44 8.91
C ASN A 129 -7.76 17.94 9.90
N PHE A 130 -6.62 18.60 9.94
CA PHE A 130 -5.55 18.38 10.90
C PHE A 130 -5.54 19.54 11.88
N THR A 131 -5.78 19.25 13.15
CA THR A 131 -5.76 20.25 14.24
C THR A 131 -4.40 20.19 14.94
N PHE A 132 -3.67 21.29 14.92
CA PHE A 132 -2.38 21.42 15.60
C PHE A 132 -2.54 22.07 16.98
N ASN A 133 -1.90 21.51 17.99
CA ASN A 133 -2.04 21.96 19.39
C ASN A 133 -1.49 23.36 19.71
N GLU A 134 -0.83 24.06 18.79
CA GLU A 134 -0.16 25.35 19.06
C GLU A 134 -0.66 26.53 18.21
N GLY A 135 -1.81 26.43 17.58
CA GLY A 135 -2.36 27.56 16.84
C GLY A 135 -3.66 27.20 16.16
N ASN A 136 -4.53 28.16 15.99
CA ASN A 136 -5.85 28.06 15.35
C ASN A 136 -5.80 27.73 13.83
N ASP A 137 -4.74 27.13 13.35
CA ASP A 137 -4.57 26.84 11.93
C ASP A 137 -4.89 25.38 11.64
N ASP A 138 -6.18 25.09 11.44
CA ASP A 138 -6.62 23.82 10.88
C ASP A 138 -6.19 23.75 9.40
N ILE A 139 -5.45 22.74 9.02
CA ILE A 139 -5.09 22.48 7.64
C ILE A 139 -6.00 21.40 7.07
N SER A 140 -6.73 21.72 6.00
CA SER A 140 -7.56 20.75 5.28
C SER A 140 -6.83 20.22 4.06
N ILE A 141 -6.64 18.89 4.00
CA ILE A 141 -6.07 18.22 2.85
C ILE A 141 -6.98 17.10 2.36
N SER A 142 -6.94 16.82 1.07
CA SER A 142 -7.63 15.65 0.52
C SER A 142 -6.95 14.36 0.97
N ALA A 143 -7.73 13.36 1.34
CA ALA A 143 -7.20 12.03 1.64
C ALA A 143 -6.31 11.51 0.49
N PRO A 144 -5.26 10.73 0.78
CA PRO A 144 -4.34 10.24 -0.23
C PRO A 144 -5.05 9.33 -1.26
N PRO A 145 -4.62 9.34 -2.53
CA PRO A 145 -5.10 8.41 -3.54
C PRO A 145 -4.44 7.04 -3.38
N GLY A 146 -5.04 6.01 -3.98
CA GLY A 146 -4.36 4.74 -4.19
C GLY A 146 -3.42 4.76 -5.41
N LEU A 147 -2.72 3.67 -5.66
CA LEU A 147 -1.80 3.51 -6.81
C LEU A 147 -2.52 3.22 -8.14
N GLY A 148 -3.80 2.84 -8.11
CA GLY A 148 -4.57 2.53 -9.31
C GLY A 148 -4.06 1.33 -10.11
N LEU A 149 -3.42 0.36 -9.48
CA LEU A 149 -2.82 -0.78 -10.17
C LEU A 149 -3.84 -1.57 -10.99
N LYS A 150 -5.07 -1.65 -10.49
CA LYS A 150 -6.16 -2.35 -11.18
C LYS A 150 -6.55 -1.67 -12.50
N GLU A 151 -6.50 -0.34 -12.56
CA GLU A 151 -6.80 0.43 -13.76
C GLU A 151 -5.73 0.24 -14.83
N ASP A 152 -4.46 0.11 -14.42
CA ASP A 152 -3.33 -0.04 -15.35
C ASP A 152 -3.10 -1.49 -15.79
N VAL A 153 -3.18 -2.43 -14.86
CA VAL A 153 -2.81 -3.85 -15.07
C VAL A 153 -4.03 -4.76 -15.14
N GLY A 154 -5.19 -4.31 -14.64
CA GLY A 154 -6.44 -5.05 -14.56
C GLY A 154 -6.66 -5.81 -13.26
N TYR A 155 -5.66 -5.85 -12.38
CA TYR A 155 -5.70 -6.54 -11.10
C TYR A 155 -4.91 -5.77 -10.05
N ASN A 156 -5.36 -5.83 -8.78
CA ASN A 156 -4.55 -5.42 -7.64
C ASN A 156 -3.62 -6.57 -7.27
N ILE A 157 -2.36 -6.46 -7.62
CA ILE A 157 -1.33 -7.48 -7.38
C ILE A 157 -0.11 -6.88 -6.70
N ILE A 158 0.46 -7.65 -5.78
CA ILE A 158 1.76 -7.37 -5.19
C ILE A 158 2.75 -8.42 -5.69
N PRO A 159 3.66 -8.05 -6.61
CA PRO A 159 4.70 -8.96 -7.06
C PRO A 159 5.79 -9.07 -5.97
N THR A 160 6.28 -10.29 -5.76
CA THR A 160 7.42 -10.56 -4.90
C THR A 160 8.42 -11.45 -5.61
N ALA A 161 9.71 -11.25 -5.33
CA ALA A 161 10.76 -12.10 -5.83
C ALA A 161 11.65 -12.53 -4.67
N THR A 162 11.94 -13.83 -4.60
CA THR A 162 12.84 -14.40 -3.60
C THR A 162 13.96 -15.19 -4.29
N ILE A 163 15.14 -15.17 -3.69
CA ILE A 163 16.28 -15.97 -4.12
C ILE A 163 16.51 -16.99 -3.02
N GLN A 164 16.54 -18.26 -3.40
CA GLN A 164 16.83 -19.38 -2.50
C GLN A 164 18.12 -20.04 -2.94
N ALA A 165 18.93 -20.44 -1.96
CA ALA A 165 20.10 -21.27 -2.17
C ALA A 165 19.99 -22.53 -1.30
N GLY A 166 20.17 -23.68 -1.91
CA GLY A 166 20.18 -24.98 -1.24
C GLY A 166 21.54 -25.65 -1.32
N ILE A 167 21.94 -26.35 -0.26
CA ILE A 167 23.13 -27.19 -0.23
C ILE A 167 22.80 -28.56 0.35
N GLY A 168 23.24 -29.60 -0.34
CA GLY A 168 23.14 -30.98 0.14
C GLY A 168 24.26 -31.31 1.14
N LEU A 169 23.90 -31.80 2.32
CA LEU A 169 24.85 -32.26 3.35
C LEU A 169 25.01 -33.77 3.32
#